data_01a0d71bde695d3cc3a59e4f97b60fa0
#
_entry.id   01a0d71bde695d3cc3a59e4f97b60fa0
#
_cell.length_a   1.000
_cell.length_b   1.000
_cell.length_c   1.000
_cell.angle_alpha   90.00
_cell.angle_beta   90.00
_cell.angle_gamma   90.00
#
_symmetry.space_group_name_H-M   'P 1'
#
loop_
_entity.id
_entity.type
_entity.pdbx_description
1 polymer ?
#
loop_
_entity_poly.entity_id
_entity_poly.type
_entity_poly.pdbx_seq_one_letter_code
_entity_poly.pdbx_strand_id
1 'polypeptide(L)'
;EMTYSPDSFLKLEEMVRIGKEKGLGALCITDHDSMGLKDYAAEYTARTGFPIFVGIEFYSLQGDIVAFGIEDYPKERIPAQDFIDLVKAQGGVCFAAHPFRNNNRGLEENLAVVRGLDGVEVLNGSTSFAACMKAAAYARQYGYFTLGSSDCHVPGKSRCVCDIFSK
;
A
#
# COMPACT_ATOMS: atom_id res chain seq x y z
N GLU A 1 -1.63 -8.23 7.37
CA GLU A 1 -1.35 -9.06 8.53
C GLU A 1 -2.57 -9.92 8.85
N MET A 2 -2.37 -11.17 9.28
CA MET A 2 -3.43 -12.19 9.38
C MET A 2 -4.55 -11.90 10.39
N THR A 3 -4.35 -10.99 11.33
CA THR A 3 -5.37 -10.63 12.33
C THR A 3 -6.40 -9.65 11.77
N TYR A 4 -5.99 -8.81 10.83
CA TYR A 4 -6.77 -7.68 10.34
C TYR A 4 -7.10 -7.74 8.84
N SER A 5 -6.43 -8.62 8.07
CA SER A 5 -6.69 -8.84 6.66
C SER A 5 -7.05 -10.32 6.43
N PRO A 6 -8.28 -10.63 5.96
CA PRO A 6 -8.80 -12.00 5.90
C PRO A 6 -8.08 -12.89 4.89
N ASP A 7 -7.34 -12.31 3.96
CA ASP A 7 -6.56 -12.98 2.92
C ASP A 7 -5.04 -13.06 3.22
N SER A 8 -4.61 -12.52 4.36
CA SER A 8 -3.23 -12.59 4.82
C SER A 8 -3.00 -13.76 5.77
N PHE A 9 -1.90 -14.48 5.57
CA PHE A 9 -1.43 -15.59 6.44
C PHE A 9 -0.11 -15.27 7.13
N LEU A 10 0.26 -13.98 7.18
CA LEU A 10 1.52 -13.51 7.76
C LEU A 10 1.31 -12.92 9.15
N LYS A 11 2.12 -13.36 10.10
CA LYS A 11 2.25 -12.72 11.42
C LYS A 11 3.29 -11.62 11.37
N LEU A 12 3.10 -10.57 12.18
CA LEU A 12 4.02 -9.44 12.23
C LEU A 12 5.45 -9.86 12.50
N GLU A 13 5.67 -10.76 13.48
CA GLU A 13 7.00 -11.23 13.83
C GLU A 13 7.70 -11.96 12.70
N GLU A 14 6.95 -12.72 11.91
CA GLU A 14 7.47 -13.43 10.74
C GLU A 14 7.84 -12.44 9.63
N MET A 15 7.00 -11.44 9.37
CA MET A 15 7.29 -10.38 8.40
C MET A 15 8.56 -9.62 8.78
N VAL A 16 8.71 -9.25 10.05
CA VAL A 16 9.92 -8.56 10.56
C VAL A 16 11.15 -9.45 10.43
N ARG A 17 11.05 -10.73 10.79
CA ARG A 17 12.18 -11.69 10.66
C ARG A 17 12.63 -11.77 9.19
N ILE A 18 11.69 -12.01 8.27
CA ILE A 18 11.98 -12.10 6.83
C ILE A 18 12.52 -10.76 6.29
N GLY A 19 11.95 -9.64 6.71
CA GLY A 19 12.42 -8.31 6.32
C GLY A 19 13.87 -8.06 6.72
N LYS A 20 14.23 -8.38 7.98
CA LYS A 20 15.61 -8.27 8.47
C LYS A 20 16.57 -9.19 7.72
N GLU A 21 16.18 -10.44 7.44
CA GLU A 21 16.98 -11.39 6.66
C GLU A 21 17.24 -10.89 5.23
N LYS A 22 16.33 -10.09 4.68
CA LYS A 22 16.47 -9.44 3.37
C LYS A 22 17.17 -8.08 3.42
N GLY A 23 17.58 -7.62 4.59
CA GLY A 23 18.29 -6.36 4.79
C GLY A 23 17.38 -5.11 4.80
N LEU A 24 16.07 -5.29 5.01
CA LEU A 24 15.15 -4.15 5.15
C LEU A 24 15.38 -3.43 6.48
N GLY A 25 15.34 -2.10 6.47
CA GLY A 25 15.46 -1.26 7.66
C GLY A 25 14.12 -0.94 8.33
N ALA A 26 12.99 -1.19 7.63
CA ALA A 26 11.64 -0.93 8.12
C ALA A 26 10.62 -1.78 7.34
N LEU A 27 9.38 -1.82 7.83
CA LEU A 27 8.23 -2.38 7.10
C LEU A 27 7.10 -1.35 7.02
N CYS A 28 6.40 -1.33 5.87
CA CYS A 28 5.09 -0.72 5.71
C CYS A 28 4.05 -1.83 5.61
N ILE A 29 2.99 -1.75 6.42
CA ILE A 29 1.91 -2.74 6.45
C ILE A 29 0.60 -2.01 6.19
N THR A 30 -0.14 -2.49 5.20
CA THR A 30 -1.41 -1.90 4.74
C THR A 30 -2.44 -3.01 4.60
N ASP A 31 -3.13 -3.30 5.70
CA ASP A 31 -4.20 -4.29 5.69
C ASP A 31 -5.44 -3.74 4.96
N HIS A 32 -6.22 -4.62 4.36
CA HIS A 32 -7.45 -4.24 3.65
C HIS A 32 -8.45 -3.59 4.62
N ASP A 33 -8.84 -2.36 4.29
CA ASP A 33 -9.87 -1.56 4.99
C ASP A 33 -9.69 -1.50 6.52
N SER A 34 -8.44 -1.64 7.01
CA SER A 34 -8.12 -1.69 8.43
C SER A 34 -6.77 -1.07 8.79
N MET A 35 -6.72 -0.36 9.90
CA MET A 35 -5.49 0.06 10.58
C MET A 35 -5.38 -0.55 11.99
N GLY A 36 -6.09 -1.64 12.25
CA GLY A 36 -6.16 -2.26 13.57
C GLY A 36 -4.82 -2.73 14.14
N LEU A 37 -3.81 -2.93 13.29
CA LEU A 37 -2.46 -3.30 13.70
C LEU A 37 -1.69 -2.16 14.40
N LYS A 38 -2.14 -0.90 14.32
CA LYS A 38 -1.37 0.30 14.65
C LYS A 38 -0.76 0.27 16.06
N ASP A 39 -1.56 -0.02 17.07
CA ASP A 39 -1.09 -0.02 18.46
C ASP A 39 -0.06 -1.13 18.71
N TYR A 40 -0.35 -2.34 18.22
CA TYR A 40 0.58 -3.47 18.35
C TYR A 40 1.90 -3.23 17.61
N ALA A 41 1.85 -2.64 16.42
CA ALA A 41 3.04 -2.29 15.65
C ALA A 41 3.89 -1.21 16.36
N ALA A 42 3.23 -0.24 17.01
CA ALA A 42 3.91 0.79 17.80
C ALA A 42 4.64 0.19 19.02
N GLU A 43 3.96 -0.68 19.78
CA GLU A 43 4.57 -1.42 20.90
C GLU A 43 5.74 -2.30 20.43
N TYR A 44 5.56 -3.00 19.31
CA TYR A 44 6.59 -3.84 18.72
C TYR A 44 7.82 -3.03 18.31
N THR A 45 7.61 -1.88 17.66
CA THR A 45 8.67 -0.94 17.27
C THR A 45 9.42 -0.43 18.50
N ALA A 46 8.70 0.01 19.52
CA ALA A 46 9.31 0.51 20.76
C ALA A 46 10.18 -0.56 21.46
N ARG A 47 9.71 -1.81 21.47
CA ARG A 47 10.42 -2.93 22.10
C ARG A 47 11.64 -3.41 21.32
N THR A 48 11.57 -3.41 19.99
CA THR A 48 12.58 -4.07 19.13
C THR A 48 13.51 -3.09 18.42
N GLY A 49 13.15 -1.81 18.36
CA GLY A 49 13.85 -0.79 17.58
C GLY A 49 13.67 -0.93 16.06
N PHE A 50 12.85 -1.88 15.58
CA PHE A 50 12.61 -2.07 14.16
C PHE A 50 11.36 -1.29 13.73
N PRO A 51 11.48 -0.25 12.87
CA PRO A 51 10.37 0.60 12.50
C PRO A 51 9.30 -0.16 11.70
N ILE A 52 8.04 0.03 12.10
CA ILE A 52 6.87 -0.48 11.39
C ILE A 52 5.90 0.67 11.17
N PHE A 53 5.58 0.95 9.93
CA PHE A 53 4.60 1.96 9.52
C PHE A 53 3.31 1.25 9.14
N VAL A 54 2.21 1.60 9.82
CA VAL A 54 0.89 1.06 9.52
C VAL A 54 0.09 2.08 8.75
N GLY A 55 -0.40 1.67 7.60
CA GLY A 55 -1.35 2.37 6.76
C GLY A 55 -2.58 1.52 6.51
N ILE A 56 -3.33 1.86 5.49
CA ILE A 56 -4.53 1.15 5.04
C ILE A 56 -4.46 0.95 3.53
N GLU A 57 -4.90 -0.20 3.03
CA GLU A 57 -5.28 -0.38 1.64
C GLU A 57 -6.80 -0.27 1.54
N PHE A 58 -7.28 0.93 1.28
CA PHE A 58 -8.71 1.24 1.23
C PHE A 58 -9.31 0.92 -0.13
N TYR A 59 -10.36 0.09 -0.15
CA TYR A 59 -11.08 -0.25 -1.37
C TYR A 59 -12.15 0.79 -1.69
N SER A 60 -11.79 1.81 -2.46
CA SER A 60 -12.72 2.84 -2.96
C SER A 60 -13.69 2.27 -4.01
N LEU A 61 -14.66 3.09 -4.45
CA LEU A 61 -15.59 2.69 -5.53
C LEU A 61 -14.88 2.47 -6.89
N GLN A 62 -13.69 3.08 -7.10
CA GLN A 62 -12.95 2.97 -8.35
C GLN A 62 -11.71 2.07 -8.25
N GLY A 63 -11.28 1.70 -7.07
CA GLY A 63 -10.10 0.83 -6.89
C GLY A 63 -9.37 1.08 -5.58
N ASP A 64 -8.28 0.33 -5.36
CA ASP A 64 -7.51 0.37 -4.13
C ASP A 64 -6.59 1.58 -4.06
N ILE A 65 -6.59 2.21 -2.89
CA ILE A 65 -5.72 3.34 -2.54
C ILE A 65 -5.04 3.03 -1.22
N VAL A 66 -3.72 2.98 -1.24
CA VAL A 66 -2.91 2.88 -0.01
C VAL A 66 -2.76 4.26 0.59
N ALA A 67 -2.97 4.39 1.91
CA ALA A 67 -2.78 5.63 2.63
C ALA A 67 -2.02 5.44 3.95
N PHE A 68 -1.23 6.47 4.31
CA PHE A 68 -0.48 6.54 5.57
C PHE A 68 -0.68 7.92 6.22
N GLY A 69 -0.46 7.98 7.54
CA GLY A 69 -0.49 9.24 8.28
C GLY A 69 -1.90 9.77 8.52
N ILE A 70 -2.89 8.89 8.52
CA ILE A 70 -4.28 9.22 8.85
C ILE A 70 -4.71 8.51 10.15
N GLU A 71 -5.72 9.07 10.81
CA GLU A 71 -6.34 8.48 12.00
C GLU A 71 -7.75 7.95 11.68
N ASP A 72 -8.51 8.69 10.87
CA ASP A 72 -9.89 8.39 10.53
C ASP A 72 -10.01 7.95 9.07
N TYR A 73 -10.81 6.92 8.84
CA TYR A 73 -11.14 6.41 7.52
C TYR A 73 -12.58 5.89 7.47
N PRO A 74 -13.24 5.92 6.29
CA PRO A 74 -14.60 5.44 6.12
C PRO A 74 -14.74 3.94 6.40
N LYS A 75 -15.88 3.54 6.95
CA LYS A 75 -16.21 2.12 7.11
C LYS A 75 -16.87 1.52 5.86
N GLU A 76 -17.40 2.37 5.01
CA GLU A 76 -18.03 2.01 3.74
C GLU A 76 -17.21 2.54 2.57
N ARG A 77 -17.37 1.91 1.42
CA ARG A 77 -16.70 2.35 0.19
C ARG A 77 -17.24 3.70 -0.25
N ILE A 78 -16.35 4.63 -0.50
CA ILE A 78 -16.63 5.96 -1.04
C ILE A 78 -15.90 6.17 -2.37
N PRO A 79 -16.24 7.22 -3.16
CA PRO A 79 -15.47 7.56 -4.35
C PRO A 79 -13.97 7.76 -4.04
N ALA A 80 -13.12 7.36 -4.98
CA ALA A 80 -11.66 7.47 -4.85
C ALA A 80 -11.22 8.90 -4.55
N GLN A 81 -11.82 9.91 -5.21
CA GLN A 81 -11.49 11.32 -4.96
C GLN A 81 -11.82 11.74 -3.54
N ASP A 82 -13.00 11.33 -3.02
CA ASP A 82 -13.43 11.69 -1.67
C ASP A 82 -12.48 11.08 -0.61
N PHE A 83 -11.99 9.85 -0.84
CA PHE A 83 -11.00 9.24 0.03
C PHE A 83 -9.64 9.96 -0.05
N ILE A 84 -9.18 10.33 -1.24
CA ILE A 84 -7.95 11.11 -1.43
C ILE A 84 -8.05 12.44 -0.67
N ASP A 85 -9.16 13.17 -0.84
CA ASP A 85 -9.38 14.45 -0.17
C ASP A 85 -9.40 14.30 1.35
N LEU A 86 -10.02 13.23 1.87
CA LEU A 86 -10.00 12.90 3.29
C LEU A 86 -8.58 12.64 3.82
N VAL A 87 -7.77 11.88 3.08
CA VAL A 87 -6.36 11.64 3.44
C VAL A 87 -5.58 12.96 3.49
N LYS A 88 -5.76 13.81 2.47
CA LYS A 88 -5.09 15.11 2.39
C LYS A 88 -5.53 16.07 3.49
N ALA A 89 -6.80 16.08 3.85
CA ALA A 89 -7.33 16.89 4.95
C ALA A 89 -6.70 16.53 6.31
N GLN A 90 -6.26 15.28 6.48
CA GLN A 90 -5.55 14.80 7.67
C GLN A 90 -4.02 14.99 7.59
N GLY A 91 -3.49 15.53 6.49
CA GLY A 91 -2.04 15.66 6.27
C GLY A 91 -1.35 14.35 5.88
N GLY A 92 -2.11 13.33 5.53
CA GLY A 92 -1.61 12.03 5.10
C GLY A 92 -1.09 12.01 3.66
N VAL A 93 -0.53 10.87 3.28
CA VAL A 93 -0.07 10.57 1.92
C VAL A 93 -0.82 9.38 1.38
N CYS A 94 -1.09 9.35 0.06
CA CYS A 94 -1.79 8.25 -0.59
C CYS A 94 -1.26 7.91 -1.98
N PHE A 95 -1.38 6.62 -2.32
CA PHE A 95 -0.84 6.03 -3.53
C PHE A 95 -1.86 5.12 -4.18
N ALA A 96 -1.92 5.10 -5.51
CA ALA A 96 -2.70 4.11 -6.23
C ALA A 96 -2.01 2.74 -6.13
N ALA A 97 -2.68 1.76 -5.49
CA ALA A 97 -2.19 0.39 -5.40
C ALA A 97 -2.41 -0.34 -6.73
N HIS A 98 -1.39 -1.10 -7.19
CA HIS A 98 -1.45 -1.99 -8.36
C HIS A 98 -2.48 -1.58 -9.45
N PRO A 99 -2.44 -0.35 -9.99
CA PRO A 99 -3.58 0.31 -10.66
C PRO A 99 -4.09 -0.40 -11.91
N PHE A 100 -3.31 -1.29 -12.50
CA PHE A 100 -3.68 -2.05 -13.70
C PHE A 100 -3.64 -3.57 -13.49
N ARG A 101 -3.68 -4.04 -12.23
CA ARG A 101 -3.84 -5.48 -11.96
C ARG A 101 -5.20 -5.97 -12.49
N ASN A 102 -5.19 -7.12 -13.14
CA ASN A 102 -6.42 -7.74 -13.65
C ASN A 102 -7.21 -8.46 -12.52
N ASN A 103 -7.73 -7.68 -11.58
CA ASN A 103 -8.54 -8.16 -10.44
C ASN A 103 -9.72 -7.24 -10.11
N ASN A 104 -9.99 -6.26 -10.99
CA ASN A 104 -11.03 -5.22 -10.83
C ASN A 104 -10.86 -4.37 -9.54
N ARG A 105 -9.64 -4.26 -9.02
CA ARG A 105 -9.33 -3.48 -7.82
C ARG A 105 -8.38 -2.30 -8.08
N GLY A 106 -7.86 -2.16 -9.30
CA GLY A 106 -7.02 -1.03 -9.66
C GLY A 106 -7.82 0.21 -10.07
N LEU A 107 -7.26 1.38 -9.86
CA LEU A 107 -7.86 2.66 -10.32
C LEU A 107 -7.93 2.78 -11.85
N GLU A 108 -7.10 2.04 -12.57
CA GLU A 108 -7.04 2.01 -14.03
C GLU A 108 -7.00 3.42 -14.64
N GLU A 109 -7.87 3.72 -15.60
CA GLU A 109 -7.95 5.01 -16.28
C GLU A 109 -8.39 6.17 -15.36
N ASN A 110 -8.97 5.86 -14.19
CA ASN A 110 -9.28 6.87 -13.17
C ASN A 110 -8.05 7.61 -12.66
N LEU A 111 -6.84 7.04 -12.80
CA LEU A 111 -5.58 7.74 -12.56
C LEU A 111 -5.45 9.06 -13.33
N ALA A 112 -6.06 9.17 -14.49
CA ALA A 112 -6.03 10.39 -15.31
C ALA A 112 -6.90 11.51 -14.76
N VAL A 113 -7.91 11.17 -13.94
CA VAL A 113 -8.93 12.13 -13.49
C VAL A 113 -8.84 12.47 -11.99
N VAL A 114 -8.40 11.53 -11.14
CA VAL A 114 -8.21 11.81 -9.71
C VAL A 114 -7.09 12.84 -9.48
N ARG A 115 -7.19 13.58 -8.40
CA ARG A 115 -6.22 14.60 -8.01
C ARG A 115 -5.77 14.39 -6.57
N GLY A 116 -4.53 14.77 -6.28
CA GLY A 116 -4.00 14.72 -4.91
C GLY A 116 -3.31 13.40 -4.52
N LEU A 117 -3.26 12.39 -5.40
CA LEU A 117 -2.38 11.24 -5.19
C LEU A 117 -0.91 11.70 -5.16
N ASP A 118 -0.14 11.19 -4.19
CA ASP A 118 1.30 11.45 -4.10
C ASP A 118 2.08 10.56 -5.08
N GLY A 119 1.57 9.37 -5.36
CA GLY A 119 2.27 8.47 -6.27
C GLY A 119 1.43 7.29 -6.74
N VAL A 120 2.10 6.43 -7.49
CA VAL A 120 1.53 5.24 -8.14
C VAL A 120 2.46 4.07 -7.96
N GLU A 121 1.91 2.93 -7.58
CA GLU A 121 2.63 1.67 -7.52
C GLU A 121 2.88 1.14 -8.94
N VAL A 122 4.15 1.17 -9.35
CA VAL A 122 4.57 0.76 -10.70
C VAL A 122 5.26 -0.60 -10.71
N LEU A 123 5.65 -1.11 -9.55
CA LEU A 123 6.20 -2.45 -9.37
C LEU A 123 5.50 -3.12 -8.19
N ASN A 124 4.81 -4.22 -8.45
CA ASN A 124 4.06 -4.96 -7.43
C ASN A 124 4.33 -6.45 -7.57
N GLY A 125 4.64 -7.10 -6.46
CA GLY A 125 5.06 -8.51 -6.42
C GLY A 125 4.01 -9.52 -6.91
N SER A 126 2.74 -9.12 -6.91
CA SER A 126 1.60 -9.95 -7.34
C SER A 126 0.97 -9.49 -8.66
N THR A 127 1.57 -8.52 -9.34
CA THR A 127 1.05 -7.93 -10.59
C THR A 127 1.89 -8.35 -11.80
N SER A 128 1.26 -8.52 -12.96
CA SER A 128 1.98 -8.88 -14.19
C SER A 128 2.93 -7.76 -14.64
N PHE A 129 4.03 -8.13 -15.28
CA PHE A 129 4.99 -7.16 -15.80
C PHE A 129 4.35 -6.14 -16.77
N ALA A 130 3.43 -6.59 -17.64
CA ALA A 130 2.71 -5.71 -18.55
C ALA A 130 1.88 -4.64 -17.82
N ALA A 131 1.18 -5.02 -16.76
CA ALA A 131 0.42 -4.09 -15.93
C ALA A 131 1.32 -3.11 -15.18
N CYS A 132 2.46 -3.57 -14.66
CA CYS A 132 3.48 -2.72 -14.05
C CYS A 132 4.03 -1.69 -15.05
N MET A 133 4.33 -2.09 -16.28
CA MET A 133 4.80 -1.18 -17.33
C MET A 133 3.74 -0.16 -17.74
N LYS A 134 2.46 -0.56 -17.76
CA LYS A 134 1.35 0.38 -18.01
C LYS A 134 1.28 1.41 -16.87
N ALA A 135 1.37 0.99 -15.61
CA ALA A 135 1.41 1.88 -14.46
C ALA A 135 2.58 2.88 -14.53
N ALA A 136 3.77 2.41 -14.89
CA ALA A 136 4.94 3.27 -15.04
C ALA A 136 4.76 4.32 -16.18
N ALA A 137 4.12 3.93 -17.28
CA ALA A 137 3.81 4.88 -18.37
C ALA A 137 2.84 5.97 -17.90
N TYR A 138 1.80 5.61 -17.14
CA TYR A 138 0.87 6.58 -16.54
C TYR A 138 1.56 7.48 -15.52
N ALA A 139 2.34 6.91 -14.61
CA ALA A 139 3.08 7.69 -13.62
C ALA A 139 3.98 8.75 -14.30
N ARG A 140 4.71 8.35 -15.35
CA ARG A 140 5.54 9.27 -16.14
C ARG A 140 4.71 10.36 -16.84
N GLN A 141 3.58 9.96 -17.46
CA GLN A 141 2.72 10.89 -18.20
C GLN A 141 2.12 11.98 -17.29
N TYR A 142 1.72 11.61 -16.08
CA TYR A 142 1.02 12.49 -15.15
C TYR A 142 1.91 13.06 -14.04
N GLY A 143 3.21 12.71 -14.04
CA GLY A 143 4.18 13.25 -13.08
C GLY A 143 4.04 12.70 -11.66
N TYR A 144 3.48 11.50 -11.48
CA TYR A 144 3.38 10.86 -10.17
C TYR A 144 4.73 10.34 -9.69
N PHE A 145 4.96 10.37 -8.39
CA PHE A 145 6.02 9.58 -7.78
C PHE A 145 5.75 8.08 -8.01
N THR A 146 6.82 7.30 -8.12
CA THR A 146 6.72 5.86 -8.33
C THR A 146 7.17 5.11 -7.10
N LEU A 147 6.48 4.03 -6.78
CA LEU A 147 6.85 3.13 -5.70
C LEU A 147 6.72 1.66 -6.13
N GLY A 148 7.38 0.79 -5.38
CA GLY A 148 7.24 -0.65 -5.52
C GLY A 148 6.88 -1.29 -4.20
N SER A 149 6.08 -2.36 -4.23
CA SER A 149 5.72 -3.16 -3.06
C SER A 149 5.77 -4.65 -3.32
N SER A 150 5.84 -5.43 -2.25
CA SER A 150 5.74 -6.89 -2.35
C SER A 150 4.30 -7.37 -2.50
N ASP A 151 3.37 -6.65 -1.91
CA ASP A 151 1.96 -7.06 -1.80
C ASP A 151 1.85 -8.53 -1.34
N CYS A 152 2.57 -8.82 -0.26
CA CYS A 152 2.79 -10.18 0.21
C CYS A 152 1.74 -10.59 1.23
N HIS A 153 0.97 -11.62 0.91
CA HIS A 153 -0.10 -12.17 1.76
C HIS A 153 0.25 -13.54 2.37
N VAL A 154 1.26 -14.24 1.82
CA VAL A 154 1.63 -15.58 2.26
C VAL A 154 3.15 -15.75 2.42
N PRO A 155 3.61 -16.54 3.41
CA PRO A 155 5.02 -16.85 3.58
C PRO A 155 5.60 -17.52 2.32
N GLY A 156 6.81 -17.14 1.95
CA GLY A 156 7.56 -17.77 0.85
C GLY A 156 7.16 -17.34 -0.56
N LYS A 157 6.08 -16.57 -0.75
CA LYS A 157 5.72 -15.97 -2.05
C LYS A 157 6.22 -14.55 -2.22
N SER A 158 6.95 -14.02 -1.27
CA SER A 158 7.54 -12.68 -1.39
C SER A 158 8.60 -12.68 -2.48
N ARG A 159 8.20 -12.42 -3.71
CA ARG A 159 9.11 -11.84 -4.68
C ARG A 159 9.53 -10.53 -4.05
N CYS A 160 10.82 -10.41 -3.71
CA CYS A 160 11.32 -9.24 -3.02
C CYS A 160 11.16 -8.03 -3.93
N VAL A 161 10.12 -7.28 -3.68
CA VAL A 161 10.07 -5.88 -4.06
C VAL A 161 10.30 -5.14 -2.75
N CYS A 162 11.49 -4.58 -2.60
CA CYS A 162 11.74 -3.60 -1.56
C CYS A 162 11.06 -2.30 -2.01
N ASP A 163 10.49 -1.55 -1.08
CA ASP A 163 9.97 -0.23 -1.40
C ASP A 163 11.12 0.64 -1.90
N ILE A 164 11.09 0.96 -3.19
CA ILE A 164 12.10 1.82 -3.83
C ILE A 164 11.36 3.10 -4.22
N PHE A 165 11.67 4.18 -3.51
CA PHE A 165 11.26 5.52 -3.91
C PHE A 165 12.28 6.05 -4.90
N SER A 166 11.87 6.36 -6.13
CA SER A 166 12.67 7.11 -7.09
C SER A 166 11.93 8.38 -7.50
N LYS A 167 12.70 9.50 -7.57
CA LYS A 167 12.23 10.72 -8.23
C LYS A 167 12.40 10.58 -9.74
#